data_b6d860f063a44dac746d52f1c2522e80
#
_entry.id   b6d860f063a44dac746d52f1c2522e80
#
_cell.length_a   1.000
_cell.length_b   1.000
_cell.length_c   1.000
_cell.angle_alpha   90.00
_cell.angle_beta   90.00
_cell.angle_gamma   90.00
#
_symmetry.space_group_name_H-M   'P 1'
#
loop_
_entity.id
_entity.type
_entity.pdbx_description
1 polymer ?
#
loop_
_entity_poly.entity_id
_entity_poly.type
_entity_poly.pdbx_seq_one_letter_code
_entity_poly.pdbx_strand_id
1 'polypeptide(L)'
;PKATDYVQEMIDWGKRVEDKHCYELDSGLYFDISTVEDYGRLARAVTEEGEGRIQTVEGKRNAGDFAIWRKTPEDETRQMEWDSPWGKGAPGWHLECSVMGEKLLGFPFDIHTGGIDHREMHQPYEIAQILAYALSQGDACCGGMDGGGLDDPRNSGANIWMHNNFLVERSGKMSKSSGEFLRLQLLVDKGFHPLAYRLMCLQAHYRSELEFSWEGLEAALTRLKRMVMAASRLLDAEPNPVAEHPKFAASLAKFDEAMADDLNTPIALTALEEALAVKKVDAGIKRAVVESMDQ
;
A
#
# COMPACT_ATOMS: atom_id res chain seq x y z
N PRO A 1 6.86 8.85 9.96
CA PRO A 1 8.20 9.14 9.45
C PRO A 1 8.12 10.03 8.21
N LYS A 2 9.19 10.79 7.95
CA LYS A 2 9.35 11.60 6.72
C LYS A 2 10.56 11.06 5.97
N ALA A 3 10.47 10.88 4.65
CA ALA A 3 11.58 10.40 3.84
C ALA A 3 12.83 11.28 3.97
N THR A 4 12.63 12.59 4.15
CA THR A 4 13.70 13.56 4.37
C THR A 4 14.54 13.32 5.63
N ASP A 5 14.03 12.57 6.60
CA ASP A 5 14.76 12.23 7.83
C ASP A 5 15.71 11.02 7.64
N TYR A 6 15.61 10.32 6.48
CA TYR A 6 16.34 9.08 6.17
C TYR A 6 17.28 9.19 4.96
N VAL A 7 17.56 10.41 4.50
CA VAL A 7 18.38 10.59 3.28
C VAL A 7 19.80 10.08 3.45
N GLN A 8 20.40 10.21 4.65
CA GLN A 8 21.72 9.68 4.92
C GLN A 8 21.74 8.14 4.83
N GLU A 9 20.72 7.48 5.37
CA GLU A 9 20.56 6.03 5.28
C GLU A 9 20.37 5.58 3.82
N MET A 10 19.67 6.37 3.01
CA MET A 10 19.52 6.10 1.57
C MET A 10 20.86 6.22 0.82
N ILE A 11 21.69 7.20 1.17
CA ILE A 11 23.04 7.34 0.64
C ILE A 11 23.90 6.14 1.06
N ASP A 12 23.85 5.75 2.32
CA ASP A 12 24.62 4.64 2.84
C ASP A 12 24.17 3.29 2.23
N TRP A 13 22.89 3.13 1.95
CA TRP A 13 22.35 2.00 1.18
C TRP A 13 22.92 1.97 -0.24
N GLY A 14 22.85 3.09 -0.95
CA GLY A 14 23.42 3.21 -2.30
C GLY A 14 24.89 2.80 -2.36
N LYS A 15 25.73 3.29 -1.42
CA LYS A 15 27.14 2.91 -1.32
C LYS A 15 27.38 1.41 -1.14
N ARG A 16 26.46 0.70 -0.49
CA ARG A 16 26.60 -0.73 -0.26
C ARG A 16 26.36 -1.56 -1.51
N VAL A 17 25.50 -1.08 -2.40
CA VAL A 17 25.12 -1.82 -3.61
C VAL A 17 25.84 -1.31 -4.87
N GLU A 18 26.51 -0.14 -4.80
CA GLU A 18 27.08 0.54 -5.98
C GLU A 18 28.08 -0.33 -6.75
N ASP A 19 29.03 -0.96 -6.07
CA ASP A 19 30.13 -1.68 -6.72
C ASP A 19 29.66 -2.88 -7.57
N LYS A 20 28.60 -3.56 -7.15
CA LYS A 20 28.14 -4.80 -7.78
C LYS A 20 26.89 -4.65 -8.63
N HIS A 21 26.03 -3.69 -8.25
CA HIS A 21 24.68 -3.62 -8.77
C HIS A 21 24.37 -2.29 -9.45
N CYS A 22 25.28 -1.32 -9.44
CA CYS A 22 25.02 -0.01 -10.00
C CYS A 22 26.12 0.44 -10.98
N TYR A 23 25.82 1.50 -11.71
CA TYR A 23 26.75 2.24 -12.56
C TYR A 23 26.37 3.72 -12.58
N GLU A 24 27.34 4.57 -12.83
CA GLU A 24 27.12 6.01 -12.91
C GLU A 24 26.84 6.46 -14.34
N LEU A 25 25.94 7.42 -14.46
CA LEU A 25 25.70 8.24 -15.62
C LEU A 25 25.82 9.72 -15.22
N ASP A 26 25.88 10.62 -16.18
CA ASP A 26 25.91 12.07 -15.91
C ASP A 26 24.71 12.54 -15.07
N SER A 27 23.59 11.82 -15.17
CA SER A 27 22.34 12.07 -14.44
C SER A 27 22.25 11.42 -13.05
N GLY A 28 23.27 10.66 -12.61
CA GLY A 28 23.35 10.07 -11.27
C GLY A 28 23.72 8.59 -11.23
N LEU A 29 23.40 7.92 -10.13
CA LEU A 29 23.65 6.49 -9.91
C LEU A 29 22.45 5.66 -10.33
N TYR A 30 22.67 4.65 -11.17
CA TYR A 30 21.64 3.77 -11.72
C TYR A 30 21.86 2.33 -11.31
N PHE A 31 20.78 1.65 -10.96
CA PHE A 31 20.75 0.23 -10.67
C PHE A 31 20.63 -0.57 -11.97
N ASP A 32 21.50 -1.55 -12.14
CA ASP A 32 21.52 -2.49 -13.26
C ASP A 32 20.67 -3.71 -12.91
N ILE A 33 19.48 -3.81 -13.49
CA ILE A 33 18.53 -4.89 -13.19
C ILE A 33 19.05 -6.27 -13.62
N SER A 34 20.01 -6.34 -14.55
CA SER A 34 20.58 -7.60 -15.01
C SER A 34 21.47 -8.28 -13.96
N THR A 35 21.83 -7.55 -12.90
CA THR A 35 22.66 -8.05 -11.80
C THR A 35 21.86 -8.79 -10.73
N VAL A 36 20.54 -8.79 -10.84
CA VAL A 36 19.61 -9.47 -9.91
C VAL A 36 18.81 -10.50 -10.68
N GLU A 37 18.94 -11.76 -10.27
CA GLU A 37 18.14 -12.84 -10.83
C GLU A 37 16.64 -12.64 -10.52
N ASP A 38 15.76 -13.11 -11.42
CA ASP A 38 14.32 -13.07 -11.28
C ASP A 38 13.73 -11.65 -11.08
N TYR A 39 14.38 -10.64 -11.69
CA TYR A 39 13.82 -9.29 -11.71
C TYR A 39 12.42 -9.28 -12.32
N GLY A 40 11.49 -8.58 -11.69
CA GLY A 40 10.11 -8.43 -12.19
C GLY A 40 9.16 -9.58 -11.81
N ARG A 41 9.56 -10.53 -10.95
CA ARG A 41 8.71 -11.68 -10.55
C ARG A 41 7.34 -11.29 -9.98
N LEU A 42 7.20 -10.10 -9.40
CA LEU A 42 5.92 -9.59 -8.90
C LEU A 42 5.03 -9.04 -10.03
N ALA A 43 5.65 -8.53 -11.09
CA ALA A 43 4.93 -8.04 -12.26
C ALA A 43 4.35 -9.23 -13.04
N ARG A 44 3.04 -9.22 -13.30
CA ARG A 44 2.38 -10.31 -14.05
C ARG A 44 2.64 -10.26 -15.54
N ALA A 45 3.03 -9.11 -16.05
CA ALA A 45 3.38 -8.91 -17.44
C ALA A 45 4.86 -8.52 -17.51
N VAL A 46 5.71 -9.48 -17.84
CA VAL A 46 6.99 -9.18 -18.51
C VAL A 46 6.60 -8.74 -19.92
N THR A 47 6.00 -7.58 -20.05
CA THR A 47 5.73 -7.01 -21.35
C THR A 47 6.92 -6.12 -21.68
N GLU A 48 7.55 -6.44 -22.81
CA GLU A 48 8.39 -5.54 -23.58
C GLU A 48 7.68 -4.18 -23.86
N GLU A 49 6.41 -4.06 -23.51
CA GLU A 49 5.48 -2.95 -23.71
C GLU A 49 5.25 -2.07 -22.45
N GLY A 50 6.00 -2.23 -21.38
CA GLY A 50 6.01 -1.27 -20.25
C GLY A 50 6.55 0.13 -20.61
N GLU A 51 6.63 0.43 -21.89
CA GLU A 51 7.28 1.60 -22.49
C GLU A 51 6.62 2.96 -22.17
N GLY A 52 5.40 2.99 -21.62
CA GLY A 52 4.66 4.25 -21.48
C GLY A 52 5.12 5.17 -20.34
N ARG A 53 5.92 4.71 -19.38
CA ARG A 53 6.33 5.50 -18.18
C ARG A 53 7.82 5.45 -17.85
N ILE A 54 8.61 4.69 -18.60
CA ILE A 54 10.06 4.65 -18.42
C ILE A 54 10.63 5.90 -19.07
N GLN A 55 11.17 6.82 -18.26
CA GLN A 55 11.96 7.92 -18.78
C GLN A 55 13.16 7.34 -19.52
N THR A 56 13.22 7.53 -20.82
CA THR A 56 14.40 7.22 -21.63
C THR A 56 15.52 8.15 -21.19
N VAL A 57 16.44 7.63 -20.39
CA VAL A 57 17.69 8.31 -20.07
C VAL A 57 18.75 7.72 -20.97
N GLU A 58 19.46 8.59 -21.69
CA GLU A 58 20.55 8.20 -22.56
C GLU A 58 21.68 7.55 -21.73
N GLY A 59 22.21 6.44 -22.23
CA GLY A 59 23.29 5.70 -21.58
C GLY A 59 22.84 4.57 -20.63
N LYS A 60 21.55 4.34 -20.41
CA LYS A 60 21.07 3.17 -19.67
C LYS A 60 21.49 1.87 -20.38
N ARG A 61 21.93 0.88 -19.58
CA ARG A 61 22.31 -0.45 -20.08
C ARG A 61 21.09 -1.27 -20.46
N ASN A 62 20.02 -1.21 -19.62
CA ASN A 62 18.74 -1.84 -19.86
C ASN A 62 17.62 -0.80 -19.72
N ALA A 63 16.55 -0.93 -20.48
CA ALA A 63 15.40 -0.03 -20.40
C ALA A 63 14.81 0.04 -18.98
N GLY A 64 14.77 -1.09 -18.27
CA GLY A 64 14.26 -1.23 -16.92
C GLY A 64 15.18 -0.70 -15.80
N ASP A 65 16.43 -0.32 -16.11
CA ASP A 65 17.34 0.23 -15.11
C ASP A 65 16.76 1.51 -14.49
N PHE A 66 17.03 1.73 -13.21
CA PHE A 66 16.39 2.82 -12.47
C PHE A 66 17.38 3.57 -11.59
N ALA A 67 17.09 4.85 -11.35
CA ALA A 67 17.97 5.69 -10.57
C ALA A 67 17.88 5.40 -9.07
N ILE A 68 18.99 5.07 -8.43
CA ILE A 68 19.19 5.06 -6.98
C ILE A 68 19.35 6.49 -6.47
N TRP A 69 20.12 7.29 -7.21
CA TRP A 69 20.32 8.70 -6.94
C TRP A 69 20.19 9.51 -8.23
N ARG A 70 19.39 10.57 -8.20
CA ARG A 70 19.20 11.49 -9.31
C ARG A 70 19.98 12.77 -9.07
N LYS A 71 21.04 12.97 -9.82
CA LYS A 71 21.81 14.22 -9.80
C LYS A 71 20.96 15.38 -10.31
N THR A 72 21.03 16.53 -9.65
CA THR A 72 20.42 17.76 -10.13
C THR A 72 21.28 18.33 -11.26
N PRO A 73 20.71 18.60 -12.46
CA PRO A 73 21.43 19.30 -13.52
C PRO A 73 21.95 20.67 -13.04
N GLU A 74 23.08 21.14 -13.59
CA GLU A 74 23.72 22.40 -13.16
C GLU A 74 22.86 23.64 -13.43
N ASP A 75 21.99 23.57 -14.42
CA ASP A 75 21.07 24.63 -14.83
C ASP A 75 19.69 24.56 -14.15
N GLU A 76 19.47 23.56 -13.29
CA GLU A 76 18.22 23.36 -12.56
C GLU A 76 18.42 23.55 -11.05
N THR A 77 17.32 23.88 -10.36
CA THR A 77 17.25 23.90 -8.89
C THR A 77 16.06 23.05 -8.46
N ARG A 78 16.31 22.07 -7.61
CA ARG A 78 15.25 21.27 -7.01
C ARG A 78 14.82 21.90 -5.70
N GLN A 79 13.56 21.73 -5.35
CA GLN A 79 13.01 22.19 -4.07
C GLN A 79 13.66 21.47 -2.87
N MET A 80 14.03 20.19 -3.07
CA MET A 80 14.74 19.37 -2.08
C MET A 80 15.87 18.63 -2.77
N GLU A 81 17.10 18.85 -2.29
CA GLU A 81 18.31 18.20 -2.79
C GLU A 81 19.36 18.13 -1.68
N TRP A 82 20.21 17.13 -1.75
CA TRP A 82 21.25 16.84 -0.77
C TRP A 82 22.57 16.51 -1.46
N ASP A 83 23.66 16.71 -0.74
CA ASP A 83 24.98 16.28 -1.20
C ASP A 83 25.13 14.77 -1.07
N SER A 84 25.75 14.13 -2.07
CA SER A 84 26.04 12.71 -2.09
C SER A 84 27.36 12.43 -2.81
N PRO A 85 27.94 11.21 -2.71
CA PRO A 85 29.11 10.81 -3.49
C PRO A 85 28.89 10.93 -5.00
N TRP A 86 27.66 10.77 -5.47
CA TRP A 86 27.28 10.82 -6.89
C TRP A 86 26.86 12.23 -7.35
N GLY A 87 27.11 13.22 -6.53
CA GLY A 87 26.76 14.63 -6.78
C GLY A 87 25.52 15.07 -6.02
N LYS A 88 25.28 16.38 -6.08
CA LYS A 88 24.10 17.00 -5.46
C LYS A 88 22.83 16.57 -6.17
N GLY A 89 21.81 16.14 -5.41
CA GLY A 89 20.60 15.59 -6.00
C GLY A 89 19.61 15.03 -4.98
N ALA A 90 18.83 14.03 -5.39
CA ALA A 90 17.82 13.40 -4.56
C ALA A 90 17.78 11.88 -4.78
N PRO A 91 17.37 11.10 -3.75
CA PRO A 91 17.19 9.65 -3.88
C PRO A 91 16.11 9.29 -4.92
N GLY A 92 16.21 8.08 -5.46
CA GLY A 92 15.12 7.49 -6.22
C GLY A 92 13.91 7.24 -5.32
N TRP A 93 12.71 7.51 -5.81
CA TRP A 93 11.48 7.38 -5.04
C TRP A 93 11.28 6.00 -4.39
N HIS A 94 11.58 4.91 -5.11
CA HIS A 94 11.50 3.54 -4.59
C HIS A 94 12.54 3.24 -3.49
N LEU A 95 13.70 3.93 -3.47
CA LEU A 95 14.72 3.76 -2.44
C LEU A 95 14.21 4.21 -1.06
N GLU A 96 13.37 5.21 -1.02
CA GLU A 96 12.74 5.70 0.21
C GLU A 96 11.96 4.57 0.91
N CYS A 97 11.16 3.82 0.16
CA CYS A 97 10.37 2.71 0.69
C CYS A 97 11.26 1.55 1.18
N SER A 98 12.27 1.16 0.41
CA SER A 98 13.19 0.09 0.78
C SER A 98 13.94 0.42 2.08
N VAL A 99 14.53 1.61 2.17
CA VAL A 99 15.36 2.02 3.31
C VAL A 99 14.53 2.25 4.56
N MET A 100 13.39 2.94 4.43
CA MET A 100 12.51 3.20 5.58
C MET A 100 11.82 1.92 6.05
N GLY A 101 11.45 1.03 5.14
CA GLY A 101 10.90 -0.29 5.47
C GLY A 101 11.88 -1.12 6.30
N GLU A 102 13.13 -1.23 5.86
CA GLU A 102 14.19 -1.93 6.59
C GLU A 102 14.42 -1.29 7.96
N LYS A 103 14.60 0.03 7.99
CA LYS A 103 14.95 0.75 9.22
C LYS A 103 13.88 0.71 10.29
N LEU A 104 12.62 0.75 9.92
CA LEU A 104 11.49 0.88 10.85
C LEU A 104 10.84 -0.46 11.19
N LEU A 105 10.87 -1.42 10.28
CA LEU A 105 10.16 -2.69 10.41
C LEU A 105 11.10 -3.90 10.43
N GLY A 106 12.29 -3.76 9.84
CA GLY A 106 13.18 -4.89 9.54
C GLY A 106 12.69 -5.68 8.33
N PHE A 107 13.50 -6.65 7.87
CA PHE A 107 13.14 -7.57 6.79
C PHE A 107 13.11 -9.02 7.28
N PRO A 108 12.17 -9.83 6.78
CA PRO A 108 10.95 -9.44 6.07
C PRO A 108 9.91 -8.88 7.04
N PHE A 109 9.15 -7.88 6.63
CA PHE A 109 7.96 -7.46 7.36
C PHE A 109 6.69 -8.15 6.83
N ASP A 110 5.58 -8.05 7.56
CA ASP A 110 4.42 -8.90 7.26
C ASP A 110 3.72 -8.49 5.97
N ILE A 111 3.35 -7.22 5.82
CA ILE A 111 2.50 -6.76 4.73
C ILE A 111 3.07 -5.49 4.11
N HIS A 112 3.27 -5.51 2.78
CA HIS A 112 3.58 -4.33 1.97
C HIS A 112 2.40 -3.99 1.08
N THR A 113 1.94 -2.74 1.12
CA THR A 113 0.80 -2.28 0.34
C THR A 113 1.20 -1.28 -0.74
N GLY A 114 0.47 -1.27 -1.84
CA GLY A 114 0.66 -0.28 -2.90
C GLY A 114 -0.55 -0.20 -3.83
N GLY A 115 -0.55 0.79 -4.72
CA GLY A 115 -1.48 0.82 -5.83
C GLY A 115 -1.15 -0.25 -6.87
N ILE A 116 -2.12 -0.64 -7.67
CA ILE A 116 -1.94 -1.67 -8.71
C ILE A 116 -0.84 -1.29 -9.72
N ASP A 117 -0.61 0.00 -9.93
CA ASP A 117 0.44 0.53 -10.80
C ASP A 117 1.84 0.35 -10.20
N HIS A 118 1.97 0.25 -8.88
CA HIS A 118 3.26 0.00 -8.22
C HIS A 118 3.74 -1.43 -8.41
N ARG A 119 2.82 -2.37 -8.60
CA ARG A 119 3.14 -3.78 -8.82
C ARG A 119 4.00 -4.00 -10.07
N GLU A 120 3.79 -3.20 -11.11
CA GLU A 120 4.47 -3.38 -12.40
C GLU A 120 5.85 -2.67 -12.47
N MET A 121 6.08 -1.64 -11.64
CA MET A 121 7.30 -0.84 -11.73
C MET A 121 7.96 -0.57 -10.38
N HIS A 122 7.29 0.10 -9.46
CA HIS A 122 7.88 0.59 -8.22
C HIS A 122 8.34 -0.56 -7.30
N GLN A 123 7.47 -1.53 -7.06
CA GLN A 123 7.77 -2.64 -6.16
C GLN A 123 8.77 -3.66 -6.72
N PRO A 124 8.83 -3.95 -8.04
CA PRO A 124 9.97 -4.68 -8.60
C PRO A 124 11.33 -4.02 -8.34
N TYR A 125 11.37 -2.68 -8.33
CA TYR A 125 12.59 -1.95 -7.97
C TYR A 125 12.95 -2.11 -6.48
N GLU A 126 11.97 -2.03 -5.59
CA GLU A 126 12.17 -2.27 -4.16
C GLU A 126 12.71 -3.68 -3.91
N ILE A 127 12.09 -4.70 -4.51
CA ILE A 127 12.54 -6.10 -4.39
C ILE A 127 13.98 -6.25 -4.88
N ALA A 128 14.33 -5.69 -6.04
CA ALA A 128 15.67 -5.75 -6.58
C ALA A 128 16.71 -5.10 -5.65
N GLN A 129 16.37 -3.94 -5.08
CA GLN A 129 17.21 -3.24 -4.10
C GLN A 129 17.41 -4.06 -2.83
N ILE A 130 16.33 -4.64 -2.29
CA ILE A 130 16.38 -5.43 -1.07
C ILE A 130 17.23 -6.69 -1.28
N LEU A 131 17.06 -7.38 -2.40
CA LEU A 131 17.89 -8.53 -2.76
C LEU A 131 19.36 -8.15 -2.87
N ALA A 132 19.70 -7.07 -3.59
CA ALA A 132 21.06 -6.60 -3.73
C ALA A 132 21.68 -6.22 -2.38
N TYR A 133 20.92 -5.56 -1.53
CA TYR A 133 21.34 -5.17 -0.18
C TYR A 133 21.60 -6.42 0.70
N ALA A 134 20.69 -7.38 0.69
CA ALA A 134 20.84 -8.63 1.43
C ALA A 134 22.10 -9.39 0.99
N LEU A 135 22.33 -9.51 -0.32
CA LEU A 135 23.54 -10.13 -0.87
C LEU A 135 24.82 -9.38 -0.48
N SER A 136 24.76 -8.07 -0.27
CA SER A 136 25.90 -7.26 0.16
C SER A 136 26.28 -7.44 1.63
N GLN A 137 25.31 -7.86 2.47
CA GLN A 137 25.51 -8.04 3.93
C GLN A 137 26.08 -9.44 4.28
N GLY A 138 26.12 -10.38 3.33
CA GLY A 138 26.29 -11.79 3.66
C GLY A 138 25.11 -12.30 4.49
N ASP A 139 25.18 -13.53 4.98
CA ASP A 139 24.06 -14.23 5.66
C ASP A 139 23.51 -13.55 6.94
N ALA A 140 24.04 -12.41 7.36
CA ALA A 140 23.77 -11.82 8.67
C ALA A 140 22.51 -10.91 8.69
N CYS A 141 22.06 -10.37 7.57
CA CYS A 141 21.04 -9.31 7.55
C CYS A 141 19.60 -9.83 7.56
N CYS A 142 19.32 -10.97 6.98
CA CYS A 142 17.97 -11.48 6.76
C CYS A 142 17.66 -12.76 7.53
N GLY A 143 18.13 -12.86 8.78
CA GLY A 143 17.78 -13.98 9.68
C GLY A 143 18.15 -15.37 9.15
N GLY A 144 19.31 -15.47 8.48
CA GLY A 144 19.78 -16.69 7.82
C GLY A 144 18.98 -16.94 6.53
N MET A 145 19.52 -16.54 5.40
CA MET A 145 19.11 -17.11 4.12
C MET A 145 19.59 -18.55 4.05
N ASP A 146 19.21 -19.35 5.03
CA ASP A 146 19.53 -20.78 5.07
C ASP A 146 18.73 -21.50 3.99
N GLY A 147 19.18 -21.36 2.73
CA GLY A 147 18.80 -22.23 1.63
C GLY A 147 17.45 -21.99 0.95
N GLY A 148 16.71 -20.95 1.29
CA GLY A 148 15.59 -20.50 0.48
C GLY A 148 16.11 -19.64 -0.66
N GLY A 149 16.23 -20.16 -1.87
CA GLY A 149 16.67 -19.40 -3.05
C GLY A 149 15.80 -18.16 -3.28
N LEU A 150 15.95 -17.52 -4.43
CA LEU A 150 15.17 -16.35 -4.86
C LEU A 150 13.63 -16.54 -4.79
N ASP A 151 13.18 -17.79 -4.76
CA ASP A 151 11.77 -18.18 -4.62
C ASP A 151 11.21 -18.01 -3.20
N ASP A 152 12.05 -17.75 -2.19
CA ASP A 152 11.55 -17.52 -0.84
C ASP A 152 10.93 -16.12 -0.74
N PRO A 153 9.64 -16.00 -0.38
CA PRO A 153 8.97 -14.71 -0.19
C PRO A 153 9.72 -13.77 0.76
N ARG A 154 10.45 -14.33 1.74
CA ARG A 154 11.27 -13.57 2.69
C ARG A 154 12.33 -12.72 2.01
N ASN A 155 12.83 -13.14 0.87
CA ASN A 155 13.85 -12.43 0.10
C ASN A 155 13.29 -11.25 -0.71
N SER A 156 11.99 -10.99 -0.64
CA SER A 156 11.36 -9.83 -1.29
C SER A 156 11.19 -8.63 -0.36
N GLY A 157 11.54 -8.77 0.92
CA GLY A 157 11.36 -7.73 1.93
C GLY A 157 10.01 -7.75 2.64
N ALA A 158 8.98 -8.38 2.08
CA ALA A 158 7.68 -8.57 2.71
C ALA A 158 7.09 -9.96 2.43
N ASN A 159 6.36 -10.48 3.42
CA ASN A 159 5.69 -11.78 3.30
C ASN A 159 4.45 -11.70 2.39
N ILE A 160 3.71 -10.61 2.46
CA ILE A 160 2.46 -10.40 1.70
C ILE A 160 2.52 -9.06 0.98
N TRP A 161 2.28 -9.08 -0.33
CA TRP A 161 2.16 -7.89 -1.17
C TRP A 161 0.70 -7.66 -1.53
N MET A 162 0.14 -6.52 -1.11
CA MET A 162 -1.26 -6.16 -1.36
C MET A 162 -1.37 -4.97 -2.29
N HIS A 163 -2.27 -5.07 -3.27
CA HIS A 163 -2.48 -4.02 -4.27
C HIS A 163 -3.94 -3.60 -4.32
N ASN A 164 -4.19 -2.33 -4.02
CA ASN A 164 -5.50 -1.73 -4.25
C ASN A 164 -5.60 -1.13 -5.65
N ASN A 165 -6.82 -1.10 -6.17
CA ASN A 165 -7.11 -0.45 -7.43
C ASN A 165 -7.39 1.05 -7.24
N PHE A 166 -7.66 1.76 -8.33
CA PHE A 166 -7.82 3.21 -8.33
C PHE A 166 -9.19 3.67 -7.84
N LEU A 167 -9.18 4.86 -7.24
CA LEU A 167 -10.35 5.70 -7.14
C LEU A 167 -10.44 6.52 -8.43
N VAL A 168 -11.53 6.38 -9.17
CA VAL A 168 -11.74 7.03 -10.46
C VAL A 168 -12.99 7.93 -10.41
N GLU A 169 -13.05 8.93 -11.28
CA GLU A 169 -14.24 9.70 -11.57
C GLU A 169 -14.83 9.27 -12.93
N ARG A 170 -16.09 9.56 -13.18
CA ARG A 170 -16.72 9.31 -14.50
C ARG A 170 -15.94 9.87 -15.69
N SER A 171 -15.21 10.97 -15.47
CA SER A 171 -14.36 11.61 -16.47
C SER A 171 -13.00 10.92 -16.68
N GLY A 172 -12.69 9.88 -15.89
CA GLY A 172 -11.41 9.15 -15.90
C GLY A 172 -10.62 9.32 -14.60
N LYS A 173 -9.31 9.07 -14.65
CA LYS A 173 -8.42 9.14 -13.48
C LYS A 173 -8.42 10.56 -12.88
N MET A 174 -8.71 10.68 -11.59
CA MET A 174 -8.57 11.95 -10.87
C MET A 174 -7.16 12.50 -10.99
N SER A 175 -7.02 13.73 -11.46
CA SER A 175 -5.74 14.41 -11.58
C SER A 175 -5.74 15.78 -10.91
N LYS A 176 -4.57 16.20 -10.42
CA LYS A 176 -4.39 17.53 -9.83
C LYS A 176 -4.67 18.68 -10.80
N SER A 177 -4.64 18.41 -12.10
CA SER A 177 -4.84 19.41 -13.16
C SER A 177 -6.30 19.70 -13.50
N SER A 178 -7.28 18.95 -12.95
CA SER A 178 -8.71 19.11 -13.24
C SER A 178 -9.41 20.23 -12.45
N GLY A 179 -8.66 21.04 -11.66
CA GLY A 179 -9.16 22.26 -11.00
C GLY A 179 -9.79 22.06 -9.62
N GLU A 180 -10.69 21.11 -9.43
CA GLU A 180 -11.20 20.71 -8.11
C GLU A 180 -10.59 19.36 -7.73
N PHE A 181 -9.47 19.38 -7.03
CA PHE A 181 -8.89 18.16 -6.47
C PHE A 181 -9.71 17.71 -5.26
N LEU A 182 -10.29 16.49 -5.33
CA LEU A 182 -11.08 15.91 -4.23
C LEU A 182 -10.17 15.62 -3.02
N ARG A 183 -10.08 16.57 -2.13
CA ARG A 183 -9.44 16.41 -0.81
C ARG A 183 -10.50 16.06 0.22
N LEU A 184 -10.13 15.34 1.25
CA LEU A 184 -11.05 15.03 2.37
C LEU A 184 -11.69 16.30 2.97
N GLN A 185 -10.93 17.41 3.01
CA GLN A 185 -11.46 18.68 3.49
C GLN A 185 -12.64 19.19 2.65
N LEU A 186 -12.61 18.99 1.33
CA LEU A 186 -13.75 19.37 0.46
C LEU A 186 -15.03 18.62 0.84
N LEU A 187 -14.93 17.34 1.22
CA LEU A 187 -16.09 16.57 1.68
C LEU A 187 -16.63 17.14 2.99
N VAL A 188 -15.75 17.49 3.92
CA VAL A 188 -16.12 18.12 5.20
C VAL A 188 -16.78 19.47 4.98
N ASP A 189 -16.22 20.32 4.10
CA ASP A 189 -16.75 21.65 3.77
C ASP A 189 -18.12 21.55 3.11
N LYS A 190 -18.41 20.47 2.39
CA LYS A 190 -19.73 20.14 1.82
C LYS A 190 -20.69 19.46 2.83
N GLY A 191 -20.27 19.29 4.09
CA GLY A 191 -21.10 18.73 5.16
C GLY A 191 -21.12 17.20 5.25
N PHE A 192 -20.24 16.51 4.54
CA PHE A 192 -20.10 15.06 4.65
C PHE A 192 -19.20 14.68 5.83
N HIS A 193 -19.60 13.66 6.56
CA HIS A 193 -18.75 13.09 7.60
C HIS A 193 -17.64 12.23 6.96
N PRO A 194 -16.37 12.32 7.39
CA PRO A 194 -15.26 11.52 6.82
C PRO A 194 -15.51 10.01 6.79
N LEU A 195 -16.19 9.48 7.81
CA LEU A 195 -16.55 8.05 7.85
C LEU A 195 -17.53 7.63 6.74
N ALA A 196 -18.28 8.56 6.14
CA ALA A 196 -19.12 8.25 4.97
C ALA A 196 -18.24 7.88 3.77
N TYR A 197 -17.13 8.59 3.57
CA TYR A 197 -16.17 8.27 2.53
C TYR A 197 -15.47 6.93 2.82
N ARG A 198 -15.04 6.70 4.06
CA ARG A 198 -14.49 5.39 4.44
C ARG A 198 -15.47 4.26 4.17
N LEU A 199 -16.74 4.43 4.54
CA LEU A 199 -17.78 3.42 4.27
C LEU A 199 -17.98 3.20 2.77
N MET A 200 -17.97 4.30 1.96
CA MET A 200 -18.04 4.19 0.50
C MET A 200 -16.89 3.33 -0.06
N CYS A 201 -15.66 3.52 0.43
CA CYS A 201 -14.53 2.69 0.03
C CYS A 201 -14.71 1.21 0.42
N LEU A 202 -15.21 0.94 1.64
CA LEU A 202 -15.45 -0.43 2.13
C LEU A 202 -16.61 -1.15 1.42
N GLN A 203 -17.44 -0.44 0.68
CA GLN A 203 -18.54 -1.03 -0.12
C GLN A 203 -18.06 -1.62 -1.45
N ALA A 204 -16.82 -1.39 -1.84
CA ALA A 204 -16.16 -2.04 -2.96
C ALA A 204 -15.02 -2.93 -2.48
N HIS A 205 -14.73 -4.00 -3.22
CA HIS A 205 -13.54 -4.79 -2.97
C HIS A 205 -12.27 -3.98 -3.34
N TYR A 206 -11.23 -4.02 -2.52
CA TYR A 206 -10.04 -3.19 -2.70
C TYR A 206 -9.30 -3.42 -4.04
N ARG A 207 -9.48 -4.60 -4.67
CA ARG A 207 -8.93 -4.91 -6.00
C ARG A 207 -9.75 -4.34 -7.16
N SER A 208 -10.96 -3.82 -6.88
CA SER A 208 -11.82 -3.24 -7.91
C SER A 208 -11.61 -1.74 -8.00
N GLU A 209 -11.75 -1.18 -9.20
CA GLU A 209 -11.86 0.27 -9.33
C GLU A 209 -13.09 0.79 -8.59
N LEU A 210 -12.91 1.86 -7.85
CA LEU A 210 -13.99 2.56 -7.16
C LEU A 210 -14.31 3.87 -7.87
N GLU A 211 -15.49 3.94 -8.48
CA GLU A 211 -15.98 5.19 -9.06
C GLU A 211 -16.51 6.11 -7.95
N PHE A 212 -15.91 7.29 -7.83
CA PHE A 212 -16.42 8.32 -6.95
C PHE A 212 -17.61 9.05 -7.60
N SER A 213 -18.70 9.19 -6.84
CA SER A 213 -19.79 10.11 -7.17
C SER A 213 -20.37 10.72 -5.89
N TRP A 214 -20.92 11.92 -6.03
CA TRP A 214 -21.58 12.59 -4.89
C TRP A 214 -22.80 11.82 -4.43
N GLU A 215 -23.55 11.24 -5.34
CA GLU A 215 -24.71 10.37 -5.08
C GLU A 215 -24.29 9.10 -4.32
N GLY A 216 -23.17 8.49 -4.72
CA GLY A 216 -22.58 7.35 -4.01
C GLY A 216 -22.18 7.70 -2.59
N LEU A 217 -21.59 8.89 -2.39
CA LEU A 217 -21.21 9.39 -1.07
C LEU A 217 -22.44 9.68 -0.19
N GLU A 218 -23.52 10.25 -0.74
CA GLU A 218 -24.78 10.46 -0.02
C GLU A 218 -25.44 9.15 0.39
N ALA A 219 -25.42 8.14 -0.49
CA ALA A 219 -25.91 6.81 -0.19
C ALA A 219 -25.09 6.17 0.96
N ALA A 220 -23.77 6.29 0.92
CA ALA A 220 -22.89 5.82 1.99
C ALA A 220 -23.13 6.56 3.31
N LEU A 221 -23.34 7.89 3.29
CA LEU A 221 -23.70 8.66 4.48
C LEU A 221 -25.03 8.19 5.08
N THR A 222 -26.03 7.93 4.24
CA THR A 222 -27.33 7.42 4.66
C THR A 222 -27.20 6.03 5.30
N ARG A 223 -26.39 5.14 4.71
CA ARG A 223 -26.08 3.82 5.24
C ARG A 223 -25.38 3.94 6.59
N LEU A 224 -24.35 4.78 6.69
CA LEU A 224 -23.62 5.05 7.92
C LEU A 224 -24.56 5.51 9.05
N LYS A 225 -25.43 6.49 8.78
CA LYS A 225 -26.40 6.98 9.76
C LYS A 225 -27.29 5.86 10.30
N ARG A 226 -27.77 4.95 9.45
CA ARG A 226 -28.58 3.79 9.87
C ARG A 226 -27.79 2.86 10.78
N MET A 227 -26.55 2.53 10.42
CA MET A 227 -25.68 1.68 11.23
C MET A 227 -25.37 2.31 12.59
N VAL A 228 -24.98 3.58 12.62
CA VAL A 228 -24.70 4.32 13.86
C VAL A 228 -25.94 4.40 14.74
N MET A 229 -27.12 4.68 14.18
CA MET A 229 -28.38 4.69 14.94
C MET A 229 -28.76 3.31 15.51
N ALA A 230 -28.41 2.23 14.83
CA ALA A 230 -28.64 0.88 15.34
C ALA A 230 -27.64 0.54 16.46
N ALA A 231 -26.37 0.88 16.27
CA ALA A 231 -25.31 0.66 17.25
C ALA A 231 -25.45 1.53 18.49
N SER A 232 -25.85 2.80 18.34
CA SER A 232 -26.03 3.72 19.48
C SER A 232 -27.02 3.26 20.53
N ARG A 233 -28.01 2.43 20.14
CA ARG A 233 -28.98 1.83 21.07
C ARG A 233 -28.37 0.74 21.97
N LEU A 234 -27.13 0.34 21.66
CA LEU A 234 -26.41 -0.69 22.42
C LEU A 234 -25.40 -0.09 23.42
N LEU A 235 -25.13 1.22 23.34
CA LEU A 235 -24.06 1.86 24.10
C LEU A 235 -24.29 1.80 25.64
N ASP A 236 -25.55 1.78 26.10
CA ASP A 236 -25.87 1.71 27.52
C ASP A 236 -25.84 0.29 28.09
N ALA A 237 -25.71 -0.73 27.23
CA ALA A 237 -25.62 -2.12 27.65
C ALA A 237 -24.16 -2.51 27.88
N GLU A 238 -23.85 -3.17 29.00
CA GLU A 238 -22.53 -3.75 29.19
C GLU A 238 -22.31 -4.91 28.20
N PRO A 239 -21.15 -4.97 27.51
CA PRO A 239 -20.84 -6.08 26.61
C PRO A 239 -20.88 -7.42 27.37
N ASN A 240 -21.65 -8.35 26.87
CA ASN A 240 -21.74 -9.69 27.44
C ASN A 240 -21.27 -10.73 26.40
N PRO A 241 -19.96 -11.06 26.39
CA PRO A 241 -19.41 -12.02 25.43
C PRO A 241 -19.91 -13.43 25.76
N VAL A 242 -20.90 -13.89 25.03
CA VAL A 242 -21.33 -15.27 25.01
C VAL A 242 -20.63 -15.96 23.86
N ALA A 243 -19.93 -17.05 24.13
CA ALA A 243 -19.08 -17.75 23.19
C ALA A 243 -19.80 -18.10 21.87
N GLU A 244 -21.10 -18.43 21.94
CA GLU A 244 -21.94 -18.68 20.76
C GLU A 244 -23.38 -18.31 21.07
N HIS A 245 -24.00 -17.50 20.23
CA HIS A 245 -25.44 -17.24 20.30
C HIS A 245 -26.08 -17.62 18.96
N PRO A 246 -27.04 -18.57 18.93
CA PRO A 246 -27.58 -19.17 17.70
C PRO A 246 -28.09 -18.15 16.67
N LYS A 247 -28.62 -17.00 17.14
CA LYS A 247 -29.13 -15.96 16.25
C LYS A 247 -28.07 -15.17 15.51
N PHE A 248 -26.81 -15.24 15.96
CA PHE A 248 -25.69 -14.56 15.33
C PHE A 248 -24.75 -15.52 14.57
N ALA A 249 -24.91 -16.83 14.76
CA ALA A 249 -24.00 -17.82 14.17
C ALA A 249 -23.85 -17.64 12.64
N ALA A 250 -24.96 -17.42 11.93
CA ALA A 250 -24.93 -17.23 10.47
C ALA A 250 -24.23 -15.91 10.05
N SER A 251 -24.48 -14.80 10.76
CA SER A 251 -23.86 -13.52 10.42
C SER A 251 -22.37 -13.48 10.81
N LEU A 252 -21.98 -14.11 11.91
CA LEU A 252 -20.58 -14.26 12.28
C LEU A 252 -19.81 -15.11 11.27
N ALA A 253 -20.33 -16.31 10.94
CA ALA A 253 -19.71 -17.17 9.93
C ALA A 253 -19.57 -16.46 8.58
N LYS A 254 -20.61 -15.75 8.13
CA LYS A 254 -20.57 -14.97 6.89
C LYS A 254 -19.54 -13.84 6.95
N PHE A 255 -19.37 -13.20 8.10
CA PHE A 255 -18.37 -12.16 8.30
C PHE A 255 -16.95 -12.75 8.23
N ASP A 256 -16.70 -13.84 8.97
CA ASP A 256 -15.41 -14.50 9.02
C ASP A 256 -15.00 -15.05 7.64
N GLU A 257 -15.95 -15.70 6.93
CA GLU A 257 -15.75 -16.17 5.56
C GLU A 257 -15.40 -15.00 4.61
N ALA A 258 -16.11 -13.87 4.71
CA ALA A 258 -15.86 -12.70 3.88
C ALA A 258 -14.49 -12.07 4.17
N MET A 259 -14.09 -11.99 5.44
CA MET A 259 -12.78 -11.47 5.81
C MET A 259 -11.65 -12.42 5.39
N ALA A 260 -11.87 -13.74 5.45
CA ALA A 260 -10.92 -14.74 4.98
C ALA A 260 -10.86 -14.83 3.43
N ASP A 261 -11.91 -14.40 2.73
CA ASP A 261 -11.98 -14.35 1.26
C ASP A 261 -11.39 -13.01 0.75
N ASP A 262 -10.09 -12.85 0.92
CA ASP A 262 -9.32 -11.70 0.43
C ASP A 262 -9.91 -10.35 0.88
N LEU A 263 -10.32 -10.24 2.13
CA LEU A 263 -10.90 -9.03 2.73
C LEU A 263 -12.13 -8.50 1.98
N ASN A 264 -13.10 -9.36 1.73
CA ASN A 264 -14.34 -9.04 1.03
C ASN A 264 -15.26 -8.15 1.90
N THR A 265 -14.82 -6.91 2.11
CA THR A 265 -15.51 -5.92 2.97
C THR A 265 -16.96 -5.63 2.56
N PRO A 266 -17.38 -5.67 1.27
CA PRO A 266 -18.79 -5.54 0.90
C PRO A 266 -19.70 -6.58 1.55
N ILE A 267 -19.25 -7.84 1.58
CA ILE A 267 -20.00 -8.95 2.21
C ILE A 267 -19.92 -8.84 3.73
N ALA A 268 -18.75 -8.53 4.28
CA ALA A 268 -18.55 -8.33 5.71
C ALA A 268 -19.46 -7.22 6.28
N LEU A 269 -19.57 -6.08 5.58
CA LEU A 269 -20.52 -5.01 5.95
C LEU A 269 -21.98 -5.47 5.94
N THR A 270 -22.35 -6.32 5.00
CA THR A 270 -23.70 -6.89 4.96
C THR A 270 -23.95 -7.78 6.16
N ALA A 271 -22.99 -8.63 6.54
CA ALA A 271 -23.07 -9.48 7.72
C ALA A 271 -23.18 -8.66 9.02
N LEU A 272 -22.44 -7.55 9.14
CA LEU A 272 -22.54 -6.64 10.27
C LEU A 272 -23.94 -5.97 10.36
N GLU A 273 -24.51 -5.55 9.24
CA GLU A 273 -25.88 -4.98 9.20
C GLU A 273 -26.94 -6.05 9.58
N GLU A 274 -26.76 -7.29 9.14
CA GLU A 274 -27.62 -8.42 9.54
C GLU A 274 -27.55 -8.64 11.06
N ALA A 275 -26.34 -8.61 11.67
CA ALA A 275 -26.19 -8.69 13.12
C ALA A 275 -26.87 -7.52 13.85
N LEU A 276 -26.71 -6.30 13.36
CA LEU A 276 -27.39 -5.11 13.90
C LEU A 276 -28.92 -5.22 13.78
N ALA A 277 -29.46 -5.92 12.79
CA ALA A 277 -30.88 -6.07 12.56
C ALA A 277 -31.54 -7.17 13.42
N VAL A 278 -30.77 -8.08 14.05
CA VAL A 278 -31.29 -9.16 14.90
C VAL A 278 -32.18 -8.60 16.01
N LYS A 279 -33.38 -9.17 16.19
CA LYS A 279 -34.36 -8.74 17.20
C LYS A 279 -34.49 -9.76 18.32
N LYS A 280 -35.01 -9.31 19.47
CA LYS A 280 -35.33 -10.17 20.65
C LYS A 280 -34.08 -10.94 21.13
N VAL A 281 -32.99 -10.20 21.35
CA VAL A 281 -31.74 -10.64 21.94
C VAL A 281 -31.33 -9.61 23.00
N ASP A 282 -30.64 -10.07 24.02
CA ASP A 282 -30.04 -9.19 25.04
C ASP A 282 -29.12 -8.18 24.40
N ALA A 283 -29.21 -6.91 24.86
CA ALA A 283 -28.46 -5.80 24.27
C ALA A 283 -26.96 -5.93 24.49
N GLY A 284 -26.52 -6.48 25.63
CA GLY A 284 -25.11 -6.70 25.93
C GLY A 284 -24.48 -7.79 25.05
N ILE A 285 -25.23 -8.88 24.78
CA ILE A 285 -24.79 -9.93 23.84
C ILE A 285 -24.64 -9.34 22.44
N LYS A 286 -25.67 -8.59 21.99
CA LYS A 286 -25.63 -7.97 20.67
C LYS A 286 -24.50 -6.96 20.54
N ARG A 287 -24.23 -6.17 21.57
CA ARG A 287 -23.10 -5.24 21.62
C ARG A 287 -21.78 -5.98 21.44
N ALA A 288 -21.54 -7.04 22.23
CA ALA A 288 -20.31 -7.83 22.14
C ALA A 288 -20.06 -8.40 20.75
N VAL A 289 -21.12 -8.91 20.09
CA VAL A 289 -21.03 -9.42 18.70
C VAL A 289 -20.68 -8.30 17.72
N VAL A 290 -21.35 -7.15 17.81
CA VAL A 290 -21.09 -6.02 16.89
C VAL A 290 -19.68 -5.47 17.08
N GLU A 291 -19.22 -5.34 18.34
CA GLU A 291 -17.86 -4.91 18.65
C GLU A 291 -16.79 -5.89 18.12
N SER A 292 -17.05 -7.19 18.15
CA SER A 292 -16.13 -8.20 17.58
C SER A 292 -16.02 -8.15 16.05
N MET A 293 -17.04 -7.64 15.37
CA MET A 293 -17.04 -7.46 13.91
C MET A 293 -16.47 -6.07 13.47
N ASP A 294 -16.26 -5.14 14.40
CA ASP A 294 -15.72 -3.80 14.12
C ASP A 294 -14.20 -3.72 14.40
N GLN A 295 -13.60 -4.74 15.00
CA GLN A 295 -12.16 -4.84 15.27
C GLN A 295 -11.39 -5.33 14.05
#